data_f4b16897dc93c757a89cdbc460cf6be2
#
_entry.id   f4b16897dc93c757a89cdbc460cf6be2
#
_cell.length_a   1.000
_cell.length_b   1.000
_cell.length_c   1.000
_cell.angle_alpha   90.00
_cell.angle_beta   90.00
_cell.angle_gamma   90.00
#
_symmetry.space_group_name_H-M   'P 1'
#
loop_
_entity.id
_entity.type
_entity.pdbx_description
1 polymer ?
#
loop_
_entity_poly.entity_id
_entity_poly.type
_entity_poly.pdbx_seq_one_letter_code
_entity_poly.pdbx_strand_id
1 'polypeptide(L)'
;MAKREYTAHQRKTIARYYENLDTIMLQKLQELVSDLFLAETPAKRERLWGRVDTAMKNLKVPASIHAHIMKRRDVQVLAENLKDWLGRAGK
;
A
#
# COMPACT_ATOMS: atom_id res chain seq x y z
N MET A 1 19.92 -4.08 -8.05
CA MET A 1 19.45 -4.43 -7.71
C MET A 1 19.40 -5.05 -7.44
N ALA A 2 19.46 -4.77 -7.27
CA ALA A 2 19.31 -5.51 -6.82
C ALA A 2 18.45 -6.27 -6.90
N LYS A 3 18.52 -6.72 -7.31
CA LYS A 3 17.65 -7.33 -7.40
C LYS A 3 17.31 -8.04 -6.35
N ARG A 4 16.26 -7.94 -5.92
CA ARG A 4 15.81 -8.57 -4.91
C ARG A 4 15.48 -9.88 -5.33
N GLU A 5 16.01 -10.84 -4.80
CA GLU A 5 15.71 -12.17 -5.10
C GLU A 5 14.76 -12.71 -4.11
N TYR A 6 13.59 -13.10 -4.49
CA TYR A 6 12.62 -13.73 -3.61
C TYR A 6 12.81 -15.23 -3.60
N THR A 7 12.65 -15.86 -2.46
CA THR A 7 12.62 -17.30 -2.41
C THR A 7 11.34 -17.79 -3.07
N ALA A 8 11.26 -19.08 -3.37
CA ALA A 8 10.06 -19.65 -3.98
C ALA A 8 8.84 -19.43 -3.08
N HIS A 9 9.03 -19.56 -1.77
CA HIS A 9 7.94 -19.32 -0.83
C HIS A 9 7.45 -17.88 -0.89
N GLN A 10 8.37 -16.94 -0.93
CA GLN A 10 8.02 -15.53 -0.98
C GLN A 10 7.28 -15.18 -2.26
N ARG A 11 7.69 -15.76 -3.38
CA ARG A 11 7.01 -15.53 -4.63
C ARG A 11 5.58 -16.00 -4.59
N LYS A 12 5.36 -17.19 -4.01
CA LYS A 12 4.03 -17.72 -3.86
C LYS A 12 3.16 -16.83 -3.01
N THR A 13 3.72 -16.35 -1.90
CA THR A 13 3.00 -15.49 -0.98
C THR A 13 2.58 -14.19 -1.66
N ILE A 14 3.48 -13.59 -2.44
CA ILE A 14 3.19 -12.35 -3.14
C ILE A 14 2.13 -12.56 -4.20
N ALA A 15 2.22 -13.65 -4.96
CA ALA A 15 1.25 -13.94 -5.99
C ALA A 15 -0.15 -14.14 -5.38
N ARG A 16 -0.21 -14.85 -4.26
CA ARG A 16 -1.47 -15.09 -3.60
C ARG A 16 -2.09 -13.79 -3.09
N TYR A 17 -1.25 -12.87 -2.62
CA TYR A 17 -1.71 -11.57 -2.18
C TYR A 17 -2.42 -10.84 -3.33
N TYR A 18 -1.80 -10.81 -4.51
CA TYR A 18 -2.39 -10.11 -5.64
C TYR A 18 -3.67 -10.77 -6.13
N GLU A 19 -3.79 -12.07 -5.97
CA GLU A 19 -5.00 -12.78 -6.39
C GLU A 19 -6.19 -12.48 -5.49
N ASN A 20 -5.91 -12.13 -4.24
CA ASN A 20 -6.97 -11.94 -3.25
C ASN A 20 -7.05 -10.51 -2.72
N LEU A 21 -6.72 -9.53 -3.56
CA LEU A 21 -6.79 -8.15 -3.15
C LEU A 21 -8.23 -7.74 -2.84
N ASP A 22 -8.39 -7.07 -1.70
CA ASP A 22 -9.68 -6.59 -1.26
C ASP A 22 -9.97 -5.24 -1.90
N THR A 23 -10.85 -5.20 -2.87
CA THR A 23 -11.13 -3.96 -3.61
C THR A 23 -11.75 -2.89 -2.73
N ILE A 24 -12.50 -3.28 -1.69
CA ILE A 24 -13.07 -2.29 -0.77
C ILE A 24 -11.96 -1.58 -0.02
N MET A 25 -10.97 -2.34 0.46
CA MET A 25 -9.84 -1.74 1.15
C MET A 25 -9.00 -0.90 0.21
N LEU A 26 -8.89 -1.31 -1.05
CA LEU A 26 -8.18 -0.51 -2.04
C LEU A 26 -8.87 0.83 -2.27
N GLN A 27 -10.19 0.83 -2.30
CA GLN A 27 -10.94 2.08 -2.43
C GLN A 27 -10.73 2.97 -1.22
N LYS A 28 -10.68 2.39 -0.03
CA LYS A 28 -10.40 3.16 1.17
C LYS A 28 -9.01 3.78 1.11
N LEU A 29 -8.03 3.03 0.64
CA LEU A 29 -6.69 3.58 0.46
C LEU A 29 -6.68 4.71 -0.55
N GLN A 30 -7.47 4.59 -1.60
CA GLN A 30 -7.57 5.62 -2.61
C GLN A 30 -8.10 6.91 -2.00
N GLU A 31 -9.10 6.80 -1.14
CA GLU A 31 -9.64 7.97 -0.43
C GLU A 31 -8.59 8.56 0.49
N LEU A 32 -7.83 7.71 1.18
CA LEU A 32 -6.78 8.19 2.07
C LEU A 32 -5.68 8.92 1.30
N VAL A 33 -5.34 8.44 0.12
CA VAL A 33 -4.36 9.12 -0.73
C VAL A 33 -4.86 10.52 -1.07
N SER A 34 -6.12 10.65 -1.47
CA SER A 34 -6.71 11.94 -1.77
C SER A 34 -6.67 12.85 -0.56
N ASP A 35 -7.03 12.32 0.61
CA ASP A 35 -7.03 13.09 1.83
C ASP A 35 -5.62 13.56 2.18
N LEU A 36 -4.61 12.71 1.95
CA LEU A 36 -3.23 13.07 2.21
C LEU A 36 -2.77 14.23 1.32
N PHE A 37 -3.18 14.22 0.06
CA PHE A 37 -2.84 15.31 -0.84
C PHE A 37 -3.49 16.61 -0.40
N LEU A 38 -4.65 16.53 0.22
CA LEU A 38 -5.40 17.71 0.65
C LEU A 38 -5.09 18.13 2.08
N ALA A 39 -4.36 17.31 2.84
CA ALA A 39 -4.07 17.59 4.24
C ALA A 39 -3.18 18.82 4.36
N GLU A 40 -3.59 19.76 5.20
CA GLU A 40 -2.87 21.02 5.34
C GLU A 40 -1.99 21.10 6.58
N THR A 41 -2.15 20.20 7.51
CA THR A 41 -1.38 20.23 8.75
C THR A 41 -0.62 18.93 8.96
N PRO A 42 0.54 18.98 9.63
CA PRO A 42 1.28 17.76 9.94
C PRO A 42 0.49 16.81 10.83
N ALA A 43 -0.28 17.34 11.76
CA ALA A 43 -1.07 16.50 12.66
C ALA A 43 -2.09 15.68 11.87
N LYS A 44 -2.73 16.31 10.89
CA LYS A 44 -3.71 15.61 10.07
C LYS A 44 -3.05 14.54 9.22
N ARG A 45 -1.88 14.85 8.66
CA ARG A 45 -1.14 13.87 7.87
C ARG A 45 -0.75 12.68 8.70
N GLU A 46 -0.29 12.93 9.91
CA GLU A 46 0.12 11.85 10.81
C GLU A 46 -1.04 10.90 11.07
N ARG A 47 -2.21 11.46 11.32
CA ARG A 47 -3.41 10.67 11.56
C ARG A 47 -3.78 9.84 10.34
N LEU A 48 -3.69 10.45 9.16
CA LEU A 48 -4.01 9.76 7.93
C LEU A 48 -3.02 8.63 7.65
N TRP A 49 -1.74 8.85 7.92
CA TRP A 49 -0.75 7.79 7.75
C TRP A 49 -0.99 6.62 8.68
N GLY A 50 -1.50 6.90 9.90
CA GLY A 50 -1.90 5.84 10.80
C GLY A 50 -3.00 4.98 10.20
N ARG A 51 -3.95 5.61 9.53
CA ARG A 51 -5.03 4.88 8.86
C ARG A 51 -4.51 4.10 7.66
N VAL A 52 -3.55 4.66 6.93
CA VAL A 52 -2.92 3.96 5.82
C VAL A 52 -2.22 2.71 6.33
N ASP A 53 -1.51 2.82 7.44
CA ASP A 53 -0.84 1.68 8.04
C ASP A 53 -1.83 0.56 8.36
N THR A 54 -2.95 0.92 8.99
CA THR A 54 -3.98 -0.06 9.33
C THR A 54 -4.58 -0.69 8.08
N ALA A 55 -4.86 0.13 7.07
CA ALA A 55 -5.44 -0.38 5.84
C ALA A 55 -4.49 -1.37 5.14
N MET A 56 -3.20 -1.06 5.15
CA MET A 56 -2.22 -1.96 4.53
C MET A 56 -2.12 -3.27 5.30
N LYS A 57 -2.24 -3.22 6.62
CA LYS A 57 -2.26 -4.44 7.42
C LYS A 57 -3.47 -5.29 7.09
N ASN A 58 -4.62 -4.66 6.92
CA ASN A 58 -5.84 -5.37 6.58
C ASN A 58 -5.77 -5.96 5.18
N LEU A 59 -5.07 -5.28 4.28
CA LEU A 59 -4.85 -5.80 2.93
C LEU A 59 -3.80 -6.89 2.89
N LYS A 60 -3.06 -7.04 3.98
CA LYS A 60 -1.97 -8.02 4.07
C LYS A 60 -0.88 -7.74 3.05
N VAL A 61 -0.58 -6.46 2.89
CA VAL A 61 0.51 -6.02 2.02
C VAL A 61 1.81 -6.69 2.48
N PRO A 62 2.62 -7.19 1.55
CA PRO A 62 3.89 -7.81 1.94
C PRO A 62 4.72 -6.87 2.82
N ALA A 63 5.34 -7.43 3.85
CA ALA A 63 6.00 -6.63 4.88
C ALA A 63 7.04 -5.67 4.32
N SER A 64 7.79 -6.09 3.31
CA SER A 64 8.82 -5.23 2.74
C SER A 64 8.22 -4.01 2.05
N ILE A 65 7.12 -4.19 1.35
CA ILE A 65 6.44 -3.08 0.68
C ILE A 65 5.81 -2.15 1.71
N HIS A 66 5.14 -2.73 2.69
CA HIS A 66 4.50 -1.98 3.77
C HIS A 66 5.54 -1.11 4.49
N ALA A 67 6.66 -1.71 4.87
CA ALA A 67 7.71 -0.99 5.59
C ALA A 67 8.30 0.13 4.73
N HIS A 68 8.48 -0.13 3.44
CA HIS A 68 9.03 0.87 2.54
C HIS A 68 8.11 2.10 2.45
N ILE A 69 6.82 1.85 2.28
CA ILE A 69 5.84 2.94 2.17
C ILE A 69 5.78 3.74 3.46
N MET A 70 5.74 3.07 4.60
CA MET A 70 5.63 3.76 5.89
C MET A 70 6.91 4.50 6.24
N LYS A 71 8.06 3.96 5.86
CA LYS A 71 9.32 4.62 6.14
C LYS A 71 9.45 5.91 5.34
N ARG A 72 9.05 5.87 4.09
CA ARG A 72 9.15 7.05 3.24
C ARG A 72 8.07 8.07 3.54
N ARG A 73 6.90 7.61 3.88
CA ARG A 73 5.73 8.46 4.11
C ARG A 73 5.58 9.49 3.00
N ASP A 74 5.79 9.02 1.78
CA ASP A 74 5.68 9.85 0.59
C ASP A 74 4.38 9.44 -0.11
N VAL A 75 3.43 10.34 -0.17
CA VAL A 75 2.12 10.02 -0.73
C VAL A 75 2.22 9.64 -2.19
N GLN A 76 3.21 10.16 -2.89
CA GLN A 76 3.43 9.79 -4.28
C GLN A 76 3.79 8.32 -4.41
N VAL A 77 4.66 7.83 -3.53
CA VAL A 77 5.06 6.42 -3.53
C VAL A 77 3.85 5.54 -3.22
N LEU A 78 3.04 5.95 -2.24
CA LEU A 78 1.84 5.20 -1.91
C LEU A 78 0.88 5.17 -3.11
N ALA A 79 0.69 6.31 -3.76
CA ALA A 79 -0.21 6.40 -4.89
C ALA A 79 0.23 5.50 -6.05
N GLU A 80 1.52 5.45 -6.31
CA GLU A 80 2.05 4.62 -7.38
C GLU A 80 1.84 3.14 -7.10
N ASN A 81 2.07 2.73 -5.85
CA ASN A 81 1.82 1.35 -5.47
C ASN A 81 0.34 1.02 -5.54
N LEU A 82 -0.49 1.94 -5.08
CA LEU A 82 -1.93 1.73 -5.11
C LEU A 82 -2.44 1.59 -6.55
N LYS A 83 -1.91 2.38 -7.45
CA LYS A 83 -2.29 2.29 -8.86
C LYS A 83 -1.98 0.90 -9.41
N ASP A 84 -0.81 0.38 -9.05
CA ASP A 84 -0.42 -0.96 -9.47
C ASP A 84 -1.36 -2.01 -8.88
N TRP A 85 -1.69 -1.89 -7.59
CA TRP A 85 -2.59 -2.83 -6.93
C TRP A 85 -3.98 -2.80 -7.55
N LEU A 86 -4.49 -1.61 -7.86
CA LEU A 86 -5.80 -1.48 -8.48
C LEU A 86 -5.82 -2.13 -9.86
N GLY A 87 -4.74 -1.97 -10.61
CA GLY A 87 -4.64 -2.59 -11.92
C GLY A 87 -4.66 -4.11 -11.84
N ARG A 88 -3.98 -4.65 -10.84
CA ARG A 88 -3.95 -6.11 -10.68
C ARG A 88 -5.29 -6.63 -10.17
N ALA A 89 -5.93 -5.89 -9.28
CA ALA A 89 -7.23 -6.30 -8.76
C ALA A 89 -8.31 -6.29 -9.82
N GLY A 90 -8.16 -5.45 -10.82
CA GLY A 90 -9.13 -5.35 -11.90
C GLY A 90 -9.07 -6.48 -12.90
N LYS A 91 -8.11 -7.38 -12.74
CA LYS A 91 -8.01 -8.53 -13.63
C LYS A 91 -8.73 -9.73 -13.04
#